data_3d1a134efcca45886babdf363cdb1769
#
_entry.id   3d1a134efcca45886babdf363cdb1769
#
_cell.length_a   1.000
_cell.length_b   1.000
_cell.length_c   1.000
_cell.angle_alpha   90.00
_cell.angle_beta   90.00
_cell.angle_gamma   90.00
#
_symmetry.space_group_name_H-M   'P 1'
#
loop_
_entity.id
_entity.type
_entity.pdbx_description
1 polymer ?
#
loop_
_entity_poly.entity_id
_entity_poly.type
_entity_poly.pdbx_seq_one_letter_code
_entity_poly.pdbx_strand_id
1 'polypeptide(L)'
;MGNRKVGCAVVLLSGGLDSATTLYLARKKGLRCFCLTFDYGQRHRREIESAKKIARAAHCPSKVIKLSLPWKGSSLLDKNINIPVATKPPSQQVTSDIPSTYVPARNIIFLSFALSYAEAIGADALYIGANARDYSGYPDCRPEFFRVFSRVIAKGTKAGVEKRGIKVEVPLINKSKAQIIRLGSRLGVPFVLTWSCYRGMASPCGKCESCYFRAKGFKEARVEDPLIKK
;
A
#
# COMPACT_ATOMS: atom_id res chain seq x y z
N MET A 1 22.20 16.75 -26.71
CA MET A 1 21.31 15.73 -26.10
C MET A 1 21.01 16.21 -24.69
N GLY A 2 19.79 16.72 -24.45
CA GLY A 2 19.43 17.26 -23.12
C GLY A 2 19.37 16.13 -22.09
N ASN A 3 20.11 16.27 -21.02
CA ASN A 3 20.13 15.37 -19.86
C ASN A 3 18.72 15.38 -19.23
N ARG A 4 17.82 14.48 -19.63
CA ARG A 4 16.50 14.35 -18.99
C ARG A 4 16.74 13.95 -17.55
N LYS A 5 16.52 14.88 -16.64
CA LYS A 5 16.57 14.63 -15.18
C LYS A 5 15.68 13.42 -14.88
N VAL A 6 16.26 12.37 -14.32
CA VAL A 6 15.50 11.18 -13.91
C VAL A 6 14.49 11.61 -12.87
N GLY A 7 13.20 11.36 -13.13
CA GLY A 7 12.13 11.72 -12.22
C GLY A 7 12.25 10.97 -10.89
N CYS A 8 11.73 11.56 -9.82
CA CYS A 8 11.83 11.04 -8.47
C CYS A 8 10.44 10.79 -7.87
N ALA A 9 10.26 9.69 -7.15
CA ALA A 9 9.00 9.34 -6.51
C ALA A 9 9.19 8.85 -5.07
N VAL A 10 8.26 9.23 -4.19
CA VAL A 10 8.10 8.60 -2.88
C VAL A 10 7.04 7.50 -3.00
N VAL A 11 7.37 6.30 -2.56
CA VAL A 11 6.47 5.13 -2.61
C VAL A 11 6.11 4.70 -1.21
N LEU A 12 4.82 4.68 -0.88
CA LEU A 12 4.30 4.10 0.35
C LEU A 12 4.42 2.58 0.27
N LEU A 13 5.36 2.01 1.02
CA LEU A 13 5.69 0.58 0.99
C LEU A 13 5.28 -0.07 2.31
N SER A 14 4.13 -0.77 2.32
CA SER A 14 3.64 -1.49 3.50
C SER A 14 4.26 -2.88 3.69
N GLY A 15 4.92 -3.43 2.66
CA GLY A 15 5.40 -4.81 2.66
C GLY A 15 4.40 -5.82 2.12
N GLY A 16 3.17 -5.40 1.81
CA GLY A 16 2.15 -6.20 1.12
C GLY A 16 2.39 -6.28 -0.39
N LEU A 17 1.72 -7.25 -1.03
CA LEU A 17 1.88 -7.50 -2.48
C LEU A 17 1.48 -6.29 -3.36
N ASP A 18 0.48 -5.51 -2.95
CA ASP A 18 0.00 -4.35 -3.70
C ASP A 18 1.05 -3.22 -3.69
N SER A 19 1.58 -2.88 -2.51
CA SER A 19 2.62 -1.86 -2.38
C SER A 19 3.93 -2.26 -3.06
N ALA A 20 4.28 -3.56 -3.00
CA ALA A 20 5.43 -4.10 -3.72
C ALA A 20 5.24 -3.96 -5.24
N THR A 21 4.07 -4.33 -5.77
CA THR A 21 3.75 -4.19 -7.19
C THR A 21 3.79 -2.72 -7.63
N THR A 22 3.30 -1.81 -6.78
CA THR A 22 3.35 -0.36 -7.02
C THR A 22 4.79 0.15 -7.10
N LEU A 23 5.67 -0.28 -6.21
CA LEU A 23 7.09 0.09 -6.23
C LEU A 23 7.76 -0.37 -7.54
N TYR A 24 7.58 -1.64 -7.91
CA TYR A 24 8.17 -2.18 -9.13
C TYR A 24 7.62 -1.51 -10.39
N LEU A 25 6.34 -1.12 -10.39
CA LEU A 25 5.76 -0.35 -11.49
C LEU A 25 6.38 1.06 -11.60
N ALA A 26 6.56 1.76 -10.49
CA ALA A 26 7.22 3.08 -10.48
C ALA A 26 8.66 2.99 -11.01
N ARG A 27 9.41 1.96 -10.59
CA ARG A 27 10.76 1.68 -11.10
C ARG A 27 10.77 1.38 -12.60
N LYS A 28 9.80 0.59 -13.10
CA LYS A 28 9.68 0.28 -14.53
C LYS A 28 9.44 1.53 -15.38
N LYS A 29 8.83 2.58 -14.80
CA LYS A 29 8.70 3.90 -15.44
C LYS A 29 10.01 4.72 -15.44
N GLY A 30 11.11 4.18 -14.95
CA GLY A 30 12.40 4.85 -14.89
C GLY A 30 12.55 5.86 -13.75
N LEU A 31 11.67 5.81 -12.73
CA LEU A 31 11.73 6.74 -11.61
C LEU A 31 12.75 6.27 -10.55
N ARG A 32 13.47 7.22 -9.97
CA ARG A 32 14.23 7.03 -8.74
C ARG A 32 13.25 6.99 -7.57
N CYS A 33 13.07 5.80 -6.96
CA CYS A 33 12.08 5.58 -5.91
C CYS A 33 12.69 5.66 -4.52
N PHE A 34 12.00 6.36 -3.61
CA PHE A 34 12.28 6.42 -2.17
C PHE A 34 11.12 5.78 -1.42
N CYS A 35 11.38 4.69 -0.70
CA CYS A 35 10.35 3.94 0.00
C CYS A 35 10.09 4.53 1.39
N LEU A 36 8.82 4.68 1.75
CA LEU A 36 8.38 5.11 3.06
C LEU A 36 7.48 4.05 3.68
N THR A 37 7.85 3.55 4.86
CA THR A 37 7.13 2.54 5.63
C THR A 37 6.75 3.12 6.99
N PHE A 38 5.58 2.75 7.50
CA PHE A 38 5.09 3.23 8.80
C PHE A 38 5.04 2.12 9.84
N ASP A 39 5.64 2.40 11.01
CA ASP A 39 5.43 1.67 12.26
C ASP A 39 4.51 2.52 13.14
N TYR A 40 3.19 2.19 13.12
CA TYR A 40 2.14 2.99 13.78
C TYR A 40 1.47 2.25 14.94
N GLY A 41 2.11 1.21 15.47
CA GLY A 41 1.58 0.39 16.54
C GLY A 41 0.68 -0.76 16.07
N GLN A 42 0.75 -1.13 14.78
CA GLN A 42 0.02 -2.27 14.25
C GLN A 42 0.39 -3.57 14.99
N ARG A 43 -0.57 -4.48 15.10
CA ARG A 43 -0.47 -5.73 15.89
C ARG A 43 0.77 -6.58 15.57
N HIS A 44 1.30 -6.48 14.35
CA HIS A 44 2.46 -7.26 13.95
C HIS A 44 3.42 -6.42 13.12
N ARG A 45 4.70 -6.67 13.31
CA ARG A 45 5.79 -5.94 12.64
C ARG A 45 6.34 -6.64 11.41
N ARG A 46 5.79 -7.81 11.04
CA ARG A 46 6.26 -8.57 9.87
C ARG A 46 6.15 -7.79 8.56
N GLU A 47 5.12 -6.97 8.42
CA GLU A 47 4.99 -6.09 7.26
C GLU A 47 6.18 -5.14 7.11
N ILE A 48 6.66 -4.58 8.23
CA ILE A 48 7.81 -3.67 8.23
C ILE A 48 9.07 -4.39 7.76
N GLU A 49 9.32 -5.60 8.24
CA GLU A 49 10.46 -6.39 7.81
C GLU A 49 10.34 -6.81 6.33
N SER A 50 9.13 -7.16 5.88
CA SER A 50 8.84 -7.40 4.47
C SER A 50 9.12 -6.17 3.62
N ALA A 51 8.67 -4.99 4.04
CA ALA A 51 8.92 -3.73 3.34
C ALA A 51 10.42 -3.45 3.20
N LYS A 52 11.20 -3.63 4.26
CA LYS A 52 12.67 -3.47 4.23
C LYS A 52 13.33 -4.42 3.24
N LYS A 53 12.92 -5.72 3.24
CA LYS A 53 13.45 -6.73 2.32
C LYS A 53 13.10 -6.39 0.87
N ILE A 54 11.87 -5.97 0.60
CA ILE A 54 11.41 -5.59 -0.74
C ILE A 54 12.16 -4.34 -1.23
N ALA A 55 12.34 -3.33 -0.38
CA ALA A 55 13.09 -2.12 -0.74
C ALA A 55 14.55 -2.45 -1.09
N ARG A 56 15.21 -3.33 -0.31
CA ARG A 56 16.56 -3.81 -0.62
C ARG A 56 16.62 -4.55 -1.95
N ALA A 57 15.71 -5.51 -2.17
CA ALA A 57 15.61 -6.26 -3.43
C ALA A 57 15.33 -5.36 -4.63
N ALA A 58 14.65 -4.26 -4.40
CA ALA A 58 14.38 -3.23 -5.40
C ALA A 58 15.53 -2.19 -5.52
N HIS A 59 16.62 -2.30 -4.75
CA HIS A 59 17.71 -1.30 -4.69
C HIS A 59 17.19 0.14 -4.48
N CYS A 60 16.18 0.29 -3.59
CA CYS A 60 15.58 1.58 -3.28
C CYS A 60 15.89 2.01 -1.85
N PRO A 61 16.33 3.27 -1.62
CA PRO A 61 16.42 3.82 -0.27
C PRO A 61 15.08 3.72 0.45
N SER A 62 15.12 3.35 1.73
CA SER A 62 13.89 3.20 2.53
C SER A 62 14.03 3.85 3.90
N LYS A 63 12.95 4.48 4.36
CA LYS A 63 12.81 5.04 5.71
C LYS A 63 11.62 4.40 6.41
N VAL A 64 11.77 4.14 7.71
CA VAL A 64 10.66 3.73 8.59
C VAL A 64 10.31 4.90 9.48
N ILE A 65 9.07 5.37 9.38
CA ILE A 65 8.52 6.40 10.24
C ILE A 65 7.80 5.72 11.39
N LYS A 66 8.24 6.00 12.61
CA LYS A 66 7.54 5.57 13.83
C LYS A 66 6.56 6.67 14.23
N LEU A 67 5.31 6.28 14.43
CA LEU A 67 4.27 7.15 14.96
C LEU A 67 3.36 6.35 15.89
N SER A 68 2.67 7.04 16.78
CA SER A 68 1.70 6.41 17.67
C SER A 68 0.30 6.88 17.30
N LEU A 69 -0.61 5.92 17.12
CA LEU A 69 -2.03 6.17 16.97
C LEU A 69 -2.74 5.64 18.24
N PRO A 70 -2.82 6.46 19.31
CA PRO A 70 -3.24 5.98 20.63
C PRO A 70 -4.75 5.71 20.74
N TRP A 71 -5.53 6.11 19.74
CA TRP A 71 -6.97 5.87 19.69
C TRP A 71 -7.27 4.42 19.30
N LYS A 72 -8.38 3.92 19.85
CA LYS A 72 -8.94 2.61 19.57
C LYS A 72 -9.87 2.67 18.34
N GLY A 73 -10.58 1.59 18.05
CA GLY A 73 -11.61 1.56 17.00
C GLY A 73 -11.22 0.81 15.74
N SER A 74 -10.04 0.16 15.73
CA SER A 74 -9.67 -0.76 14.66
C SER A 74 -9.12 -2.07 15.20
N SER A 75 -9.57 -3.20 14.65
CA SER A 75 -9.03 -4.52 14.99
C SER A 75 -7.54 -4.68 14.63
N LEU A 76 -6.96 -3.78 13.86
CA LEU A 76 -5.53 -3.77 13.55
C LEU A 76 -4.69 -3.04 14.62
N LEU A 77 -5.30 -2.24 15.48
CA LEU A 77 -4.64 -1.50 16.57
C LEU A 77 -5.07 -2.03 17.95
N ASP A 78 -6.35 -2.23 18.16
CA ASP A 78 -6.92 -2.65 19.44
C ASP A 78 -6.92 -4.18 19.54
N LYS A 79 -6.13 -4.70 20.50
CA LYS A 79 -6.03 -6.14 20.78
C LYS A 79 -7.33 -6.75 21.31
N ASN A 80 -8.22 -5.94 21.87
CA ASN A 80 -9.53 -6.39 22.38
C ASN A 80 -10.55 -6.62 21.25
N ILE A 81 -10.31 -6.11 20.04
CA ILE A 81 -11.17 -6.33 18.89
C ILE A 81 -10.62 -7.49 18.07
N ASN A 82 -11.43 -8.53 17.86
CA ASN A 82 -11.02 -9.69 17.08
C ASN A 82 -10.81 -9.31 15.59
N ILE A 83 -9.72 -9.84 15.01
CA ILE A 83 -9.53 -9.75 13.56
C ILE A 83 -10.58 -10.63 12.88
N PRO A 84 -11.39 -10.08 11.95
CA PRO A 84 -12.44 -10.86 11.28
C PRO A 84 -11.87 -12.09 10.57
N VAL A 85 -12.64 -13.17 10.62
CA VAL A 85 -12.42 -14.39 9.84
C VAL A 85 -13.24 -14.25 8.56
N ALA A 86 -12.62 -14.48 7.42
CA ALA A 86 -13.32 -14.50 6.15
C ALA A 86 -14.18 -15.78 6.04
N THR A 87 -15.46 -15.70 6.42
CA THR A 87 -16.40 -16.82 6.39
C THR A 87 -17.15 -16.93 5.07
N LYS A 88 -17.24 -15.85 4.30
CA LYS A 88 -17.85 -15.79 2.95
C LYS A 88 -17.01 -14.89 2.06
N PRO A 89 -17.06 -15.08 0.71
CA PRO A 89 -16.51 -14.07 -0.16
C PRO A 89 -17.17 -12.74 0.20
N PRO A 90 -16.39 -11.67 0.46
CA PRO A 90 -16.96 -10.35 0.64
C PRO A 90 -17.88 -10.12 -0.55
N SER A 91 -19.18 -9.93 -0.29
CA SER A 91 -20.14 -9.65 -1.35
C SER A 91 -19.61 -8.44 -2.11
N GLN A 92 -19.65 -8.44 -3.44
CA GLN A 92 -19.31 -7.30 -4.28
C GLN A 92 -20.31 -6.13 -4.08
N GLN A 93 -21.25 -6.28 -3.17
CA GLN A 93 -22.12 -5.21 -2.74
C GLN A 93 -21.27 -4.18 -2.00
N VAL A 94 -21.33 -2.95 -2.48
CA VAL A 94 -20.89 -1.77 -1.75
C VAL A 94 -21.73 -1.74 -0.46
N THR A 95 -21.26 -2.43 0.58
CA THR A 95 -21.87 -2.31 1.90
C THR A 95 -21.46 -0.93 2.42
N SER A 96 -22.43 -0.19 2.95
CA SER A 96 -22.23 1.07 3.65
C SER A 96 -21.32 0.91 4.88
N ASP A 97 -21.05 -0.32 5.30
CA ASP A 97 -20.36 -0.64 6.53
C ASP A 97 -18.84 -0.59 6.37
N ILE A 98 -18.24 0.27 7.14
CA ILE A 98 -16.78 0.38 7.25
C ILE A 98 -16.26 -0.81 8.04
N PRO A 99 -15.35 -1.65 7.49
CA PRO A 99 -14.85 -2.83 8.18
C PRO A 99 -14.11 -2.48 9.48
N SER A 100 -14.17 -3.37 10.49
CA SER A 100 -13.45 -3.20 11.76
C SER A 100 -11.92 -3.13 11.60
N THR A 101 -11.39 -3.52 10.45
CA THR A 101 -9.98 -3.41 10.07
C THR A 101 -9.61 -2.01 9.55
N TYR A 102 -10.58 -1.13 9.35
CA TYR A 102 -10.30 0.26 9.01
C TYR A 102 -9.60 0.97 10.17
N VAL A 103 -8.46 1.56 9.91
CA VAL A 103 -7.79 2.46 10.86
C VAL A 103 -8.17 3.89 10.50
N PRO A 104 -8.82 4.65 11.41
CA PRO A 104 -9.34 5.98 11.10
C PRO A 104 -8.30 6.90 10.46
N ALA A 105 -8.63 7.41 9.26
CA ALA A 105 -7.84 8.36 8.49
C ALA A 105 -6.37 7.95 8.20
N ARG A 106 -6.07 6.64 8.25
CA ARG A 106 -4.68 6.16 8.15
C ARG A 106 -4.01 6.59 6.85
N ASN A 107 -4.66 6.45 5.71
CA ASN A 107 -4.08 6.84 4.43
C ASN A 107 -3.93 8.36 4.31
N ILE A 108 -4.80 9.14 4.95
CA ILE A 108 -4.64 10.62 5.02
C ILE A 108 -3.34 10.94 5.76
N ILE A 109 -3.13 10.36 6.94
CA ILE A 109 -1.93 10.56 7.76
C ILE A 109 -0.67 10.16 6.96
N PHE A 110 -0.67 8.97 6.38
CA PHE A 110 0.49 8.45 5.67
C PHE A 110 0.83 9.25 4.42
N LEU A 111 -0.19 9.68 3.67
CA LEU A 111 -0.01 10.52 2.50
C LEU A 111 0.50 11.91 2.88
N SER A 112 0.07 12.47 4.02
CA SER A 112 0.57 13.76 4.51
C SER A 112 2.05 13.70 4.88
N PHE A 113 2.50 12.65 5.56
CA PHE A 113 3.92 12.41 5.82
C PHE A 113 4.71 12.20 4.52
N ALA A 114 4.17 11.40 3.61
CA ALA A 114 4.82 11.15 2.33
C ALA A 114 4.92 12.42 1.48
N LEU A 115 3.90 13.27 1.52
CA LEU A 115 3.88 14.56 0.84
C LEU A 115 4.96 15.49 1.38
N SER A 116 5.04 15.64 2.70
CA SER A 116 6.10 16.43 3.34
C SER A 116 7.49 15.93 2.94
N TYR A 117 7.70 14.62 2.95
CA TYR A 117 8.98 14.04 2.53
C TYR A 117 9.24 14.25 1.04
N ALA A 118 8.23 14.08 0.19
CA ALA A 118 8.34 14.30 -1.25
C ALA A 118 8.72 15.76 -1.59
N GLU A 119 8.09 16.70 -0.91
CA GLU A 119 8.40 18.12 -1.08
C GLU A 119 9.84 18.44 -0.65
N ALA A 120 10.28 17.90 0.50
CA ALA A 120 11.62 18.10 1.02
C ALA A 120 12.74 17.57 0.10
N ILE A 121 12.48 16.45 -0.62
CA ILE A 121 13.47 15.85 -1.54
C ILE A 121 13.25 16.26 -3.00
N GLY A 122 12.26 17.10 -3.28
CA GLY A 122 11.92 17.54 -4.64
C GLY A 122 11.41 16.40 -5.52
N ALA A 123 10.60 15.48 -4.97
CA ALA A 123 10.00 14.38 -5.73
C ALA A 123 8.84 14.87 -6.60
N ASP A 124 8.67 14.21 -7.76
CA ASP A 124 7.66 14.55 -8.76
C ASP A 124 6.32 13.84 -8.48
N ALA A 125 6.34 12.74 -7.71
CA ALA A 125 5.15 11.93 -7.47
C ALA A 125 5.17 11.18 -6.13
N LEU A 126 3.95 10.90 -5.62
CA LEU A 126 3.65 9.97 -4.54
C LEU A 126 2.99 8.73 -5.14
N TYR A 127 3.48 7.54 -4.80
CA TYR A 127 2.88 6.28 -5.20
C TYR A 127 2.28 5.56 -4.00
N ILE A 128 1.03 5.13 -4.12
CA ILE A 128 0.32 4.32 -3.12
C ILE A 128 -0.36 3.13 -3.77
N GLY A 129 -0.23 1.94 -3.15
CA GLY A 129 -0.82 0.70 -3.60
C GLY A 129 -2.26 0.49 -3.12
N ALA A 130 -3.08 1.54 -3.09
CA ALA A 130 -4.48 1.40 -2.73
C ALA A 130 -5.27 0.68 -3.84
N ASN A 131 -6.28 -0.09 -3.41
CA ASN A 131 -7.17 -0.86 -4.26
C ASN A 131 -8.62 -0.71 -3.79
N ALA A 132 -9.47 -0.14 -4.62
CA ALA A 132 -10.88 0.08 -4.29
C ALA A 132 -11.75 -1.19 -4.49
N ARG A 133 -11.31 -2.17 -5.29
CA ARG A 133 -12.10 -3.39 -5.56
C ARG A 133 -12.08 -4.39 -4.40
N ASP A 134 -10.94 -4.51 -3.71
CA ASP A 134 -10.80 -5.44 -2.59
C ASP A 134 -11.18 -4.78 -1.26
N TYR A 135 -11.05 -3.46 -1.16
CA TYR A 135 -11.24 -2.66 0.05
C TYR A 135 -12.23 -1.51 -0.17
N SER A 136 -13.35 -1.79 -0.84
CA SER A 136 -14.37 -0.78 -1.17
C SER A 136 -14.97 -0.10 0.06
N GLY A 137 -14.92 -0.75 1.24
CA GLY A 137 -15.38 -0.19 2.51
C GLY A 137 -14.48 0.87 3.12
N TYR A 138 -13.23 1.06 2.62
CA TYR A 138 -12.32 2.06 3.18
C TYR A 138 -12.49 3.41 2.45
N PRO A 139 -12.99 4.47 3.14
CA PRO A 139 -13.22 5.77 2.52
C PRO A 139 -11.95 6.35 1.87
N ASP A 140 -10.80 6.16 2.53
CA ASP A 140 -9.48 6.64 2.13
C ASP A 140 -8.76 5.75 1.10
N CYS A 141 -9.48 4.79 0.51
CA CYS A 141 -9.05 3.98 -0.64
C CYS A 141 -9.86 4.23 -1.90
N ARG A 142 -10.82 5.16 -1.88
CA ARG A 142 -11.70 5.44 -3.02
C ARG A 142 -11.06 6.42 -4.02
N PRO A 143 -11.36 6.33 -5.32
CA PRO A 143 -10.83 7.26 -6.33
C PRO A 143 -11.12 8.74 -6.01
N GLU A 144 -12.31 9.03 -5.45
CA GLU A 144 -12.72 10.38 -5.06
C GLU A 144 -11.78 10.99 -4.03
N PHE A 145 -11.36 10.17 -3.04
CA PHE A 145 -10.44 10.62 -2.01
C PHE A 145 -9.11 11.09 -2.63
N PHE A 146 -8.50 10.30 -3.52
CA PHE A 146 -7.23 10.67 -4.15
C PHE A 146 -7.34 11.90 -5.04
N ARG A 147 -8.49 12.09 -5.69
CA ARG A 147 -8.77 13.29 -6.49
C ARG A 147 -8.82 14.55 -5.61
N VAL A 148 -9.50 14.46 -4.45
CA VAL A 148 -9.55 15.57 -3.48
C VAL A 148 -8.17 15.80 -2.85
N PHE A 149 -7.45 14.75 -2.48
CA PHE A 149 -6.11 14.87 -1.92
C PHE A 149 -5.13 15.56 -2.90
N SER A 150 -5.23 15.29 -4.19
CA SER A 150 -4.45 16.00 -5.22
C SER A 150 -4.74 17.51 -5.23
N ARG A 151 -6.00 17.90 -4.94
CA ARG A 151 -6.35 19.33 -4.81
C ARG A 151 -5.76 19.94 -3.53
N VAL A 152 -5.69 19.17 -2.43
CA VAL A 152 -5.00 19.61 -1.20
C VAL A 152 -3.53 19.88 -1.50
N ILE A 153 -2.83 18.99 -2.21
CA ILE A 153 -1.44 19.21 -2.62
C ILE A 153 -1.30 20.51 -3.41
N ALA A 154 -2.13 20.70 -4.43
CA ALA A 154 -2.05 21.85 -5.31
C ALA A 154 -2.25 23.20 -4.58
N LYS A 155 -3.02 23.21 -3.48
CA LYS A 155 -3.34 24.43 -2.72
C LYS A 155 -2.57 24.57 -1.42
N GLY A 156 -2.13 23.48 -0.82
CA GLY A 156 -1.58 23.44 0.53
C GLY A 156 -0.08 23.22 0.61
N THR A 157 0.64 23.16 -0.52
CA THR A 157 2.09 22.98 -0.54
C THR A 157 2.81 24.07 -1.33
N LYS A 158 4.07 24.31 -0.99
CA LYS A 158 4.94 25.20 -1.75
C LYS A 158 5.05 24.76 -3.21
N ALA A 159 5.27 23.45 -3.43
CA ALA A 159 5.36 22.87 -4.78
C ALA A 159 4.08 23.10 -5.59
N GLY A 160 2.91 23.01 -4.95
CA GLY A 160 1.62 23.27 -5.58
C GLY A 160 1.43 24.73 -5.99
N VAL A 161 1.73 25.66 -5.08
CA VAL A 161 1.67 27.11 -5.33
C VAL A 161 2.65 27.53 -6.43
N GLU A 162 3.85 26.97 -6.45
CA GLU A 162 4.86 27.21 -7.48
C GLU A 162 4.60 26.45 -8.80
N LYS A 163 3.45 25.81 -8.95
CA LYS A 163 3.02 25.04 -10.14
C LYS A 163 3.97 23.90 -10.54
N ARG A 164 4.83 23.46 -9.63
CA ARG A 164 5.70 22.28 -9.83
C ARG A 164 4.99 20.96 -9.61
N GLY A 165 3.89 20.97 -8.87
CA GLY A 165 2.92 19.89 -8.61
C GLY A 165 3.51 18.51 -8.31
N ILE A 166 3.19 17.94 -7.12
CA ILE A 166 3.51 16.53 -6.81
C ILE A 166 2.27 15.70 -7.19
N LYS A 167 2.43 14.74 -8.10
CA LYS A 167 1.33 13.88 -8.57
C LYS A 167 1.05 12.75 -7.57
N VAL A 168 -0.22 12.45 -7.31
CA VAL A 168 -0.62 11.24 -6.58
C VAL A 168 -0.94 10.14 -7.58
N GLU A 169 -0.17 9.09 -7.55
CA GLU A 169 -0.28 7.94 -8.45
C GLU A 169 -0.84 6.73 -7.69
N VAL A 170 -1.99 6.23 -8.15
CA VAL A 170 -2.70 5.10 -7.55
C VAL A 170 -2.91 4.02 -8.62
N PRO A 171 -1.83 3.38 -9.12
CA PRO A 171 -1.89 2.59 -10.35
C PRO A 171 -2.72 1.31 -10.24
N LEU A 172 -3.08 0.90 -9.03
CA LEU A 172 -3.81 -0.35 -8.77
C LEU A 172 -5.27 -0.13 -8.43
N ILE A 173 -5.76 1.11 -8.40
CA ILE A 173 -7.06 1.49 -7.82
C ILE A 173 -8.24 0.67 -8.36
N ASN A 174 -8.26 0.37 -9.65
CA ASN A 174 -9.33 -0.35 -10.32
C ASN A 174 -8.96 -1.81 -10.70
N LYS A 175 -7.84 -2.34 -10.19
CA LYS A 175 -7.38 -3.68 -10.53
C LYS A 175 -7.91 -4.73 -9.55
N SER A 176 -8.28 -5.92 -10.06
CA SER A 176 -8.53 -7.07 -9.20
C SER A 176 -7.21 -7.62 -8.66
N LYS A 177 -7.26 -8.39 -7.55
CA LYS A 177 -6.08 -9.01 -6.97
C LYS A 177 -5.33 -9.89 -7.97
N ALA A 178 -6.05 -10.62 -8.80
CA ALA A 178 -5.47 -11.42 -9.87
C ALA A 178 -4.73 -10.56 -10.91
N GLN A 179 -5.29 -9.41 -11.29
CA GLN A 179 -4.62 -8.48 -12.21
C GLN A 179 -3.36 -7.88 -11.59
N ILE A 180 -3.38 -7.58 -10.29
CA ILE A 180 -2.21 -7.07 -9.56
C ILE A 180 -1.11 -8.13 -9.52
N ILE A 181 -1.45 -9.39 -9.21
CA ILE A 181 -0.49 -10.49 -9.17
C ILE A 181 0.12 -10.74 -10.56
N ARG A 182 -0.70 -10.82 -11.61
CA ARG A 182 -0.17 -10.95 -12.98
C ARG A 182 0.76 -9.80 -13.38
N LEU A 183 0.40 -8.57 -13.01
CA LEU A 183 1.24 -7.41 -13.25
C LEU A 183 2.56 -7.53 -12.47
N GLY A 184 2.50 -7.84 -11.19
CA GLY A 184 3.68 -8.00 -10.34
C GLY A 184 4.60 -9.13 -10.82
N SER A 185 4.05 -10.27 -11.25
CA SER A 185 4.84 -11.36 -11.85
C SER A 185 5.62 -10.88 -13.08
N ARG A 186 4.96 -10.15 -13.99
CA ARG A 186 5.64 -9.58 -15.17
C ARG A 186 6.70 -8.53 -14.84
N LEU A 187 6.55 -7.85 -13.71
CA LEU A 187 7.51 -6.85 -13.22
C LEU A 187 8.65 -7.49 -12.39
N GLY A 188 8.62 -8.80 -12.13
CA GLY A 188 9.60 -9.50 -11.31
C GLY A 188 9.48 -9.18 -9.81
N VAL A 189 8.26 -8.89 -9.32
CA VAL A 189 8.03 -8.65 -7.89
C VAL A 189 8.36 -9.91 -7.08
N PRO A 190 9.25 -9.85 -6.08
CA PRO A 190 9.59 -11.00 -5.25
C PRO A 190 8.47 -11.29 -4.23
N PHE A 191 7.39 -11.92 -4.66
CA PHE A 191 6.22 -12.18 -3.82
C PHE A 191 6.53 -13.01 -2.56
N VAL A 192 7.61 -13.79 -2.58
CA VAL A 192 8.11 -14.53 -1.39
C VAL A 192 8.50 -13.58 -0.24
N LEU A 193 8.87 -12.33 -0.54
CA LEU A 193 9.22 -11.33 0.46
C LEU A 193 8.01 -10.55 0.97
N THR A 194 6.84 -10.67 0.33
CA THR A 194 5.64 -9.92 0.69
C THR A 194 4.90 -10.56 1.85
N TRP A 195 4.28 -9.74 2.70
CA TRP A 195 3.46 -10.22 3.81
C TRP A 195 2.08 -9.55 3.79
N SER A 196 1.03 -10.35 3.98
CA SER A 196 -0.36 -9.85 3.95
C SER A 196 -1.17 -10.21 5.20
N CYS A 197 -0.76 -11.21 5.98
CA CYS A 197 -1.55 -11.72 7.09
C CYS A 197 -1.64 -10.72 8.25
N TYR A 198 -2.86 -10.44 8.73
CA TYR A 198 -3.11 -9.52 9.83
C TYR A 198 -2.73 -10.08 11.22
N ARG A 199 -2.52 -11.38 11.37
CA ARG A 199 -2.25 -12.02 12.68
C ARG A 199 -0.78 -12.07 13.08
N GLY A 200 0.15 -11.77 12.16
CA GLY A 200 1.59 -11.69 12.47
C GLY A 200 2.25 -12.98 12.96
N MET A 201 1.66 -14.14 12.70
CA MET A 201 2.20 -15.45 13.08
C MET A 201 3.44 -15.84 12.26
N ALA A 202 4.09 -16.95 12.59
CA ALA A 202 5.26 -17.45 11.84
C ALA A 202 4.94 -17.75 10.37
N SER A 203 3.73 -18.21 10.07
CA SER A 203 3.18 -18.41 8.73
C SER A 203 1.85 -17.64 8.57
N PRO A 204 1.39 -17.39 7.33
CA PRO A 204 0.07 -16.82 7.11
C PRO A 204 -1.02 -17.67 7.75
N CYS A 205 -1.98 -17.04 8.43
CA CYS A 205 -3.02 -17.76 9.17
C CYS A 205 -4.07 -18.48 8.27
N GLY A 206 -4.11 -18.16 6.99
CA GLY A 206 -5.07 -18.70 6.02
C GLY A 206 -6.54 -18.29 6.23
N LYS A 207 -6.87 -17.62 7.33
CA LYS A 207 -8.26 -17.39 7.77
C LYS A 207 -8.70 -15.92 7.78
N CYS A 208 -7.78 -14.95 7.88
CA CYS A 208 -8.15 -13.53 7.84
C CYS A 208 -8.46 -13.11 6.40
N GLU A 209 -9.20 -12.01 6.28
CA GLU A 209 -9.63 -11.44 5.00
C GLU A 209 -8.46 -11.22 4.02
N SER A 210 -7.35 -10.69 4.51
CA SER A 210 -6.15 -10.46 3.67
C SER A 210 -5.53 -11.77 3.15
N CYS A 211 -5.52 -12.85 3.96
CA CYS A 211 -5.10 -14.17 3.50
C CYS A 211 -6.06 -14.73 2.44
N TYR A 212 -7.36 -14.54 2.63
CA TYR A 212 -8.37 -14.95 1.68
C TYR A 212 -8.18 -14.26 0.32
N PHE A 213 -8.09 -12.93 0.30
CA PHE A 213 -7.88 -12.18 -0.96
C PHE A 213 -6.56 -12.56 -1.63
N ARG A 214 -5.50 -12.78 -0.85
CA ARG A 214 -4.23 -13.24 -1.39
C ARG A 214 -4.38 -14.59 -2.09
N ALA A 215 -4.91 -15.61 -1.39
CA ALA A 215 -5.08 -16.96 -1.93
C ALA A 215 -5.98 -16.96 -3.17
N LYS A 216 -7.13 -16.28 -3.11
CA LYS A 216 -8.04 -16.10 -4.24
C LYS A 216 -7.33 -15.45 -5.44
N GLY A 217 -6.60 -14.37 -5.18
CA GLY A 217 -5.89 -13.63 -6.22
C GLY A 217 -4.83 -14.46 -6.93
N PHE A 218 -4.02 -15.25 -6.20
CA PHE A 218 -3.03 -16.15 -6.79
C PHE A 218 -3.69 -17.26 -7.61
N LYS A 219 -4.77 -17.88 -7.08
CA LYS A 219 -5.56 -18.88 -7.79
C LYS A 219 -6.13 -18.34 -9.12
N GLU A 220 -6.79 -17.18 -9.08
CA GLU A 220 -7.37 -16.55 -10.27
C GLU A 220 -6.31 -16.02 -11.25
N ALA A 221 -5.14 -15.66 -10.74
CA ALA A 221 -4.01 -15.27 -11.59
C ALA A 221 -3.36 -16.46 -12.28
N ARG A 222 -3.61 -17.69 -11.82
CA ARG A 222 -2.92 -18.94 -12.23
C ARG A 222 -1.41 -18.86 -11.97
N VAL A 223 -1.02 -18.31 -10.82
CA VAL A 223 0.36 -18.17 -10.34
C VAL A 223 0.42 -18.86 -8.99
N GLU A 224 1.48 -19.61 -8.71
CA GLU A 224 1.70 -20.18 -7.38
C GLU A 224 2.03 -19.10 -6.35
N ASP A 225 1.41 -19.19 -5.15
CA ASP A 225 1.76 -18.31 -4.04
C ASP A 225 3.01 -18.86 -3.32
N PRO A 226 4.15 -18.16 -3.37
CA PRO A 226 5.39 -18.65 -2.79
C PRO A 226 5.38 -18.70 -1.25
N LEU A 227 4.37 -18.16 -0.58
CA LEU A 227 4.23 -18.25 0.88
C LEU A 227 3.44 -19.48 1.35
N ILE A 228 2.71 -20.11 0.46
CA ILE A 228 1.94 -21.33 0.76
C ILE A 228 2.76 -22.50 0.21
N LYS A 229 3.55 -23.12 1.09
CA LYS A 229 4.16 -24.41 0.76
C LYS A 229 3.06 -25.45 0.59
N LYS A 230 3.09 -26.19 -0.53
CA LYS A 230 2.31 -27.43 -0.69
C LYS A 230 2.70 -28.45 0.37
#